data_37d7c39d1389a2991405a5f7b803af3e
#
_entry.id   37d7c39d1389a2991405a5f7b803af3e
#
_cell.length_a   1.000
_cell.length_b   1.000
_cell.length_c   1.000
_cell.angle_alpha   90.00
_cell.angle_beta   90.00
_cell.angle_gamma   90.00
#
_symmetry.space_group_name_H-M   'P 1'
#
loop_
_entity.id
_entity.type
_entity.pdbx_description
1 polymer ?
#
loop_
_entity_poly.entity_id
_entity_poly.type
_entity_poly.pdbx_seq_one_letter_code
_entity_poly.pdbx_strand_id
1 'polypeptide(L)'
;MSYKLRIMKAFTRHIFIALLLLSASVGAGAQGIPRNSFRPAGPDSRQQPRFNQMPNAAGVQKVQAIKEKFLDQNLQLTNDEAARFWPLYRKYQDEIIEVRRLKRLNNSDAQANGREQVKKDLEFDGRLVEIKTRYNNEFLKILPPEKLSKLYKSEREFNDELIRKLNE
;
A
#
# COMPACT_ATOMS: atom_id res chain seq x y z
N MET A 1 -19.28 -26.88 -6.44
CA MET A 1 -18.18 -26.14 -5.79
C MET A 1 -17.22 -25.47 -6.77
N SER A 2 -17.13 -25.94 -8.03
CA SER A 2 -16.18 -25.44 -9.07
C SER A 2 -16.57 -24.09 -9.73
N TYR A 3 -17.83 -23.72 -9.76
CA TYR A 3 -18.35 -22.56 -10.50
C TYR A 3 -17.98 -21.21 -9.86
N LYS A 4 -18.06 -21.11 -8.51
CA LYS A 4 -17.65 -19.90 -7.78
C LYS A 4 -16.16 -19.58 -7.93
N LEU A 5 -15.32 -20.61 -8.02
CA LEU A 5 -13.87 -20.44 -8.18
C LEU A 5 -13.49 -19.89 -9.57
N ARG A 6 -14.25 -20.26 -10.62
CA ARG A 6 -14.04 -19.75 -11.98
C ARG A 6 -14.47 -18.28 -12.13
N ILE A 7 -15.59 -17.89 -11.51
CA ILE A 7 -16.06 -16.50 -11.53
C ILE A 7 -15.09 -15.59 -10.75
N MET A 8 -14.59 -16.02 -9.59
CA MET A 8 -13.60 -15.27 -8.84
C MET A 8 -12.31 -15.08 -9.64
N LYS A 9 -11.79 -16.10 -10.30
CA LYS A 9 -10.57 -15.99 -11.13
C LYS A 9 -10.76 -15.08 -12.34
N ALA A 10 -11.93 -15.07 -12.96
CA ALA A 10 -12.24 -14.20 -14.10
C ALA A 10 -12.36 -12.72 -13.65
N PHE A 11 -12.97 -12.47 -12.50
CA PHE A 11 -13.16 -11.12 -11.97
C PHE A 11 -11.85 -10.50 -11.49
N THR A 12 -11.00 -11.28 -10.83
CA THR A 12 -9.65 -10.85 -10.39
C THR A 12 -8.81 -10.42 -11.60
N ARG A 13 -8.90 -11.15 -12.71
CA ARG A 13 -8.15 -10.87 -13.95
C ARG A 13 -8.53 -9.53 -14.59
N HIS A 14 -9.79 -9.11 -14.52
CA HIS A 14 -10.25 -7.85 -15.10
C HIS A 14 -9.92 -6.62 -14.26
N ILE A 15 -9.85 -6.75 -12.94
CA ILE A 15 -9.46 -5.66 -12.03
C ILE A 15 -7.98 -5.32 -12.21
N PHE A 16 -7.11 -6.31 -12.40
CA PHE A 16 -5.67 -6.08 -12.58
C PHE A 16 -5.30 -5.63 -14.00
N ILE A 17 -6.05 -6.03 -15.03
CA ILE A 17 -5.84 -5.54 -16.41
C ILE A 17 -6.09 -4.03 -16.51
N ALA A 18 -7.05 -3.49 -15.77
CA ALA A 18 -7.30 -2.04 -15.71
C ALA A 18 -6.12 -1.25 -15.09
N LEU A 19 -5.30 -1.88 -14.25
CA LEU A 19 -4.12 -1.27 -13.65
C LEU A 19 -2.95 -1.15 -14.64
N LEU A 20 -2.83 -2.09 -15.58
CA LEU A 20 -1.71 -2.16 -16.53
C LEU A 20 -1.88 -1.21 -17.72
N LEU A 21 -3.11 -0.86 -18.10
CA LEU A 21 -3.40 -0.03 -19.27
C LEU A 21 -3.21 1.48 -19.04
N LEU A 22 -2.92 1.92 -17.80
CA LEU A 22 -2.78 3.34 -17.46
C LEU A 22 -1.31 3.84 -17.43
N SER A 23 -0.34 3.00 -17.77
CA SER A 23 1.10 3.36 -17.75
C SER A 23 1.69 3.77 -19.11
N ALA A 24 0.90 3.85 -20.16
CA ALA A 24 1.36 4.20 -21.51
C ALA A 24 0.77 5.52 -22.01
N SER A 25 1.23 6.64 -21.46
CA SER A 25 1.17 7.94 -22.13
C SER A 25 2.21 8.90 -21.55
N VAL A 26 3.48 8.70 -21.95
CA VAL A 26 4.48 9.75 -21.90
C VAL A 26 4.60 10.28 -23.33
N GLY A 27 3.92 11.38 -23.59
CA GLY A 27 4.05 12.15 -24.83
C GLY A 27 5.42 12.83 -24.89
N ALA A 28 6.18 12.51 -25.90
CA ALA A 28 7.36 13.24 -26.29
C ALA A 28 6.96 14.61 -26.86
N GLY A 29 7.44 15.68 -26.23
CA GLY A 29 7.39 17.02 -26.74
C GLY A 29 8.80 17.62 -26.74
N ALA A 30 9.47 17.55 -27.90
CA ALA A 30 10.72 18.26 -28.13
C ALA A 30 10.42 19.69 -28.59
N GLN A 31 11.32 20.60 -28.24
CA GLN A 31 11.79 21.79 -28.92
C GLN A 31 11.72 23.10 -28.11
N GLY A 32 12.86 23.76 -28.11
CA GLY A 32 12.96 25.19 -27.94
C GLY A 32 14.06 25.65 -26.99
N ILE A 33 15.32 25.77 -27.50
CA ILE A 33 16.35 26.55 -26.83
C ILE A 33 16.23 27.99 -27.31
N PRO A 34 16.21 28.97 -26.42
CA PRO A 34 16.84 30.26 -26.73
C PRO A 34 17.97 30.59 -25.74
N ARG A 35 18.96 31.19 -26.33
CA ARG A 35 20.24 31.66 -25.77
C ARG A 35 20.09 32.79 -24.77
N ASN A 36 21.02 32.75 -23.81
CA ASN A 36 21.71 33.87 -23.18
C ASN A 36 20.92 34.94 -22.43
N SER A 37 21.09 34.90 -21.10
CA SER A 37 21.47 36.12 -20.40
C SER A 37 22.19 35.77 -19.10
N PHE A 38 23.44 36.20 -19.02
CA PHE A 38 24.28 36.20 -17.84
C PHE A 38 23.56 36.97 -16.71
N ARG A 39 23.33 36.31 -15.59
CA ARG A 39 22.93 36.97 -14.35
C ARG A 39 23.89 36.56 -13.25
N PRO A 40 24.47 37.51 -12.50
CA PRO A 40 25.52 37.19 -11.53
C PRO A 40 24.99 36.38 -10.35
N ALA A 41 25.84 35.50 -9.87
CA ALA A 41 25.61 34.63 -8.73
C ALA A 41 25.33 35.44 -7.47
N GLY A 42 24.10 35.28 -6.93
CA GLY A 42 23.80 35.60 -5.55
C GLY A 42 24.09 34.36 -4.68
N PRO A 43 24.60 34.57 -3.46
CA PRO A 43 24.98 33.45 -2.62
C PRO A 43 23.76 32.73 -2.02
N ASP A 44 23.86 31.42 -2.04
CA ASP A 44 23.22 30.51 -1.09
C ASP A 44 21.69 30.30 -1.23
N SER A 45 21.33 29.60 -2.29
CA SER A 45 20.14 28.75 -2.21
C SER A 45 20.62 27.32 -1.93
N ARG A 46 20.73 26.99 -0.64
CA ARG A 46 20.86 25.61 -0.20
C ARG A 46 19.79 24.80 -0.88
N GLN A 47 20.20 24.01 -1.86
CA GLN A 47 19.36 22.95 -2.43
C GLN A 47 19.04 22.01 -1.27
N GLN A 48 17.91 22.25 -0.61
CA GLN A 48 17.33 21.24 0.26
C GLN A 48 17.17 19.98 -0.60
N PRO A 49 17.70 18.84 -0.16
CA PRO A 49 17.48 17.60 -0.87
C PRO A 49 15.96 17.44 -1.04
N ARG A 50 15.50 17.27 -2.26
CA ARG A 50 14.09 17.00 -2.55
C ARG A 50 13.75 15.59 -2.06
N PHE A 51 13.73 15.42 -0.73
CA PHE A 51 13.28 14.20 -0.05
C PHE A 51 11.76 13.97 -0.16
N ASN A 52 11.04 14.85 -0.86
CA ASN A 52 9.58 14.81 -0.94
C ASN A 52 9.05 14.32 -2.30
N GLN A 53 9.81 13.52 -3.02
CA GLN A 53 9.18 12.66 -4.02
C GLN A 53 9.02 11.26 -3.40
N MET A 54 8.00 11.12 -2.54
CA MET A 54 7.42 9.80 -2.33
C MET A 54 7.00 9.28 -3.70
N PRO A 55 7.58 8.17 -4.19
CA PRO A 55 7.15 7.62 -5.46
C PRO A 55 5.68 7.22 -5.30
N ASN A 56 4.78 7.98 -5.93
CA ASN A 56 3.40 7.62 -6.16
C ASN A 56 2.46 7.48 -4.94
N ALA A 57 2.21 8.56 -4.20
CA ALA A 57 1.04 8.59 -3.31
C ALA A 57 -0.26 8.19 -4.07
N ALA A 58 -0.41 8.61 -5.32
CA ALA A 58 -1.49 8.20 -6.21
C ALA A 58 -1.50 6.69 -6.51
N GLY A 59 -0.32 6.07 -6.66
CA GLY A 59 -0.21 4.62 -6.87
C GLY A 59 -0.62 3.82 -5.63
N VAL A 60 -0.18 4.25 -4.44
CA VAL A 60 -0.56 3.63 -3.18
C VAL A 60 -2.07 3.72 -2.96
N GLN A 61 -2.68 4.88 -3.20
CA GLN A 61 -4.13 5.06 -3.08
C GLN A 61 -4.91 4.17 -4.05
N LYS A 62 -4.44 4.02 -5.29
CA LYS A 62 -5.06 3.10 -6.27
C LYS A 62 -5.01 1.65 -5.79
N VAL A 63 -3.86 1.19 -5.30
CA VAL A 63 -3.72 -0.18 -4.77
C VAL A 63 -4.63 -0.39 -3.57
N GLN A 64 -4.76 0.59 -2.67
CA GLN A 64 -5.68 0.52 -1.54
C GLN A 64 -7.14 0.42 -2.00
N ALA A 65 -7.57 1.26 -2.95
CA ALA A 65 -8.93 1.20 -3.48
C ALA A 65 -9.26 -0.14 -4.15
N ILE A 66 -8.30 -0.72 -4.88
CA ILE A 66 -8.46 -2.05 -5.48
C ILE A 66 -8.54 -3.14 -4.40
N LYS A 67 -7.72 -3.02 -3.35
CA LYS A 67 -7.75 -3.93 -2.21
C LYS A 67 -9.09 -3.88 -1.49
N GLU A 68 -9.61 -2.68 -1.19
CA GLU A 68 -10.91 -2.51 -0.55
C GLU A 68 -12.02 -3.17 -1.39
N LYS A 69 -12.04 -2.92 -2.70
CA LYS A 69 -13.01 -3.54 -3.61
C LYS A 69 -12.90 -5.08 -3.63
N PHE A 70 -11.68 -5.60 -3.64
CA PHE A 70 -11.44 -7.05 -3.58
C PHE A 70 -11.95 -7.65 -2.26
N LEU A 71 -11.67 -6.99 -1.13
CA LEU A 71 -12.13 -7.43 0.18
C LEU A 71 -13.65 -7.35 0.30
N ASP A 72 -14.28 -6.28 -0.19
CA ASP A 72 -15.74 -6.10 -0.19
C ASP A 72 -16.45 -7.28 -0.85
N GLN A 73 -15.99 -7.67 -2.03
CA GLN A 73 -16.53 -8.81 -2.77
C GLN A 73 -16.36 -10.14 -2.03
N ASN A 74 -15.24 -10.30 -1.30
CA ASN A 74 -14.98 -11.54 -0.58
C ASN A 74 -15.72 -11.62 0.75
N LEU A 75 -15.78 -10.53 1.51
CA LEU A 75 -16.36 -10.52 2.86
C LEU A 75 -17.87 -10.56 2.85
N GLN A 76 -18.51 -10.07 1.79
CA GLN A 76 -19.97 -9.99 1.69
C GLN A 76 -20.57 -9.33 2.96
N LEU A 77 -20.08 -8.13 3.25
CA LEU A 77 -20.54 -7.36 4.40
C LEU A 77 -21.98 -6.90 4.20
N THR A 78 -22.77 -6.90 5.27
CA THR A 78 -24.02 -6.17 5.27
C THR A 78 -23.78 -4.67 5.26
N ASN A 79 -24.76 -3.84 4.93
CA ASN A 79 -24.61 -2.38 4.92
C ASN A 79 -24.19 -1.84 6.28
N ASP A 80 -24.71 -2.40 7.38
CA ASP A 80 -24.37 -2.01 8.74
C ASP A 80 -22.93 -2.42 9.11
N GLU A 81 -22.53 -3.66 8.79
CA GLU A 81 -21.15 -4.11 8.97
C GLU A 81 -20.18 -3.23 8.16
N ALA A 82 -20.46 -2.96 6.89
CA ALA A 82 -19.62 -2.16 6.01
C ALA A 82 -19.45 -0.72 6.53
N ALA A 83 -20.54 -0.08 6.97
CA ALA A 83 -20.50 1.28 7.49
C ALA A 83 -19.58 1.43 8.71
N ARG A 84 -19.51 0.41 9.57
CA ARG A 84 -18.64 0.39 10.77
C ARG A 84 -17.24 -0.15 10.47
N PHE A 85 -17.13 -1.14 9.59
CA PHE A 85 -15.89 -1.82 9.27
C PHE A 85 -14.90 -0.95 8.49
N TRP A 86 -15.32 -0.32 7.38
CA TRP A 86 -14.41 0.39 6.49
C TRP A 86 -13.65 1.56 7.15
N PRO A 87 -14.27 2.43 7.97
CA PRO A 87 -13.53 3.46 8.67
C PRO A 87 -12.45 2.90 9.62
N LEU A 88 -12.77 1.79 10.29
CA LEU A 88 -11.85 1.12 11.21
C LEU A 88 -10.72 0.43 10.44
N TYR A 89 -11.04 -0.24 9.34
CA TYR A 89 -10.07 -0.92 8.48
C TYR A 89 -9.05 0.04 7.86
N ARG A 90 -9.48 1.22 7.43
CA ARG A 90 -8.55 2.25 6.91
C ARG A 90 -7.57 2.70 7.98
N LYS A 91 -8.03 3.00 9.20
CA LYS A 91 -7.13 3.33 10.32
C LYS A 91 -6.12 2.21 10.60
N TYR A 92 -6.57 0.96 10.60
CA TYR A 92 -5.69 -0.20 10.73
C TYR A 92 -4.62 -0.23 9.62
N GLN A 93 -5.01 -0.04 8.37
CA GLN A 93 -4.08 -0.04 7.24
C GLN A 93 -3.08 1.11 7.33
N ASP A 94 -3.51 2.32 7.72
CA ASP A 94 -2.64 3.48 7.87
C ASP A 94 -1.55 3.22 8.89
N GLU A 95 -1.89 2.66 10.06
CA GLU A 95 -0.92 2.33 11.10
C GLU A 95 0.06 1.22 10.65
N ILE A 96 -0.43 0.18 9.98
CA ILE A 96 0.41 -0.89 9.42
C ILE A 96 1.38 -0.35 8.37
N ILE A 97 0.91 0.51 7.47
CA ILE A 97 1.71 1.12 6.40
C ILE A 97 2.81 1.98 7.01
N GLU A 98 2.49 2.78 8.04
CA GLU A 98 3.48 3.66 8.68
C GLU A 98 4.58 2.85 9.38
N VAL A 99 4.25 1.81 10.13
CA VAL A 99 5.28 0.97 10.76
C VAL A 99 6.14 0.26 9.72
N ARG A 100 5.54 -0.25 8.64
CA ARG A 100 6.30 -0.86 7.53
C ARG A 100 7.20 0.14 6.82
N ARG A 101 6.78 1.40 6.70
CA ARG A 101 7.60 2.48 6.15
C ARG A 101 8.83 2.74 7.01
N LEU A 102 8.63 2.87 8.34
CA LEU A 102 9.71 3.06 9.30
C LEU A 102 10.69 1.88 9.30
N LYS A 103 10.17 0.65 9.24
CA LYS A 103 10.98 -0.57 9.14
C LYS A 103 11.84 -0.57 7.87
N ARG A 104 11.28 -0.20 6.72
CA ARG A 104 12.06 -0.07 5.47
C ARG A 104 13.14 0.99 5.55
N LEU A 105 12.86 2.15 6.15
CA LEU A 105 13.86 3.19 6.36
C LEU A 105 14.99 2.71 7.25
N ASN A 106 14.69 2.01 8.34
CA ASN A 106 15.70 1.40 9.20
C ASN A 106 16.61 0.42 8.45
N ASN A 107 16.07 -0.29 7.44
CA ASN A 107 16.80 -1.31 6.71
C ASN A 107 17.40 -0.82 5.37
N SER A 108 17.11 0.44 4.95
CA SER A 108 17.60 0.99 3.69
C SER A 108 19.03 1.50 3.77
N ASP A 109 19.47 1.96 4.92
CA ASP A 109 20.79 2.52 5.12
C ASP A 109 21.68 1.48 5.83
N ALA A 110 22.90 1.32 5.33
CA ALA A 110 23.95 0.56 6.03
C ALA A 110 24.27 1.31 7.34
N GLN A 111 23.56 0.97 8.40
CA GLN A 111 23.80 1.53 9.71
C GLN A 111 25.17 1.12 10.18
N ALA A 112 25.96 2.07 10.68
CA ALA A 112 27.27 1.80 11.28
C ALA A 112 27.19 0.82 12.47
N ASN A 113 26.01 0.68 13.08
CA ASN A 113 25.72 -0.25 14.17
C ASN A 113 24.61 -1.25 13.77
N GLY A 114 25.01 -2.38 13.16
CA GLY A 114 24.09 -3.45 12.76
C GLY A 114 23.29 -4.06 13.92
N ARG A 115 23.83 -4.06 15.15
CA ARG A 115 23.09 -4.54 16.33
C ARG A 115 21.88 -3.66 16.60
N GLU A 116 22.03 -2.35 16.55
CA GLU A 116 20.94 -1.40 16.77
C GLU A 116 19.89 -1.49 15.66
N GLN A 117 20.32 -1.68 14.42
CA GLN A 117 19.42 -1.90 13.29
C GLN A 117 18.55 -3.14 13.49
N VAL A 118 19.14 -4.27 13.86
CA VAL A 118 18.40 -5.52 14.15
C VAL A 118 17.44 -5.33 15.32
N LYS A 119 17.87 -4.67 16.39
CA LYS A 119 17.01 -4.38 17.55
C LYS A 119 15.77 -3.58 17.13
N LYS A 120 15.95 -2.50 16.38
CA LYS A 120 14.83 -1.69 15.86
C LYS A 120 13.93 -2.48 14.92
N ASP A 121 14.49 -3.35 14.09
CA ASP A 121 13.71 -4.20 13.20
C ASP A 121 12.75 -5.12 13.99
N LEU A 122 13.23 -5.72 15.07
CA LEU A 122 12.40 -6.53 15.98
C LEU A 122 11.36 -5.69 16.74
N GLU A 123 11.69 -4.47 17.14
CA GLU A 123 10.74 -3.54 17.76
C GLU A 123 9.60 -3.20 16.79
N PHE A 124 9.89 -2.98 15.51
CA PHE A 124 8.84 -2.76 14.49
C PHE A 124 7.98 -3.99 14.28
N ASP A 125 8.55 -5.20 14.30
CA ASP A 125 7.75 -6.43 14.22
C ASP A 125 6.82 -6.58 15.43
N GLY A 126 7.31 -6.27 16.64
CA GLY A 126 6.47 -6.20 17.84
C GLY A 126 5.30 -5.23 17.69
N ARG A 127 5.57 -4.01 17.20
CA ARG A 127 4.51 -3.02 16.93
C ARG A 127 3.48 -3.48 15.91
N LEU A 128 3.90 -4.19 14.86
CA LEU A 128 2.96 -4.77 13.88
C LEU A 128 2.05 -5.82 14.52
N VAL A 129 2.57 -6.63 15.45
CA VAL A 129 1.77 -7.61 16.20
C VAL A 129 0.78 -6.91 17.13
N GLU A 130 1.21 -5.87 17.86
CA GLU A 130 0.33 -5.10 18.75
C GLU A 130 -0.82 -4.45 17.99
N ILE A 131 -0.54 -3.80 16.85
CA ILE A 131 -1.56 -3.19 16.00
C ILE A 131 -2.57 -4.26 15.56
N LYS A 132 -2.09 -5.39 15.04
CA LYS A 132 -2.97 -6.48 14.60
C LYS A 132 -3.85 -7.01 15.73
N THR A 133 -3.28 -7.22 16.91
CA THR A 133 -4.00 -7.72 18.08
C THR A 133 -5.09 -6.74 18.51
N ARG A 134 -4.76 -5.45 18.59
CA ARG A 134 -5.71 -4.40 18.97
C ARG A 134 -6.87 -4.33 17.99
N TYR A 135 -6.59 -4.24 16.69
CA TYR A 135 -7.63 -4.15 15.68
C TYR A 135 -8.41 -5.44 15.49
N ASN A 136 -7.80 -6.61 15.72
CA ASN A 136 -8.53 -7.89 15.76
C ASN A 136 -9.68 -7.85 16.76
N ASN A 137 -9.43 -7.34 17.98
CA ASN A 137 -10.45 -7.20 19.01
C ASN A 137 -11.55 -6.20 18.61
N GLU A 138 -11.18 -5.11 17.94
CA GLU A 138 -12.16 -4.14 17.44
C GLU A 138 -13.00 -4.71 16.28
N PHE A 139 -12.38 -5.43 15.36
CA PHE A 139 -13.11 -6.09 14.25
C PHE A 139 -14.09 -7.14 14.75
N LEU A 140 -13.77 -7.89 15.80
CA LEU A 140 -14.68 -8.86 16.39
C LEU A 140 -15.93 -8.24 17.03
N LYS A 141 -15.93 -6.95 17.33
CA LYS A 141 -17.14 -6.22 17.77
C LYS A 141 -18.10 -5.90 16.60
N ILE A 142 -17.60 -6.01 15.37
CA ILE A 142 -18.34 -5.64 14.15
C ILE A 142 -18.64 -6.87 13.30
N LEU A 143 -17.68 -7.78 13.19
CA LEU A 143 -17.72 -8.93 12.29
C LEU A 143 -17.76 -10.24 13.09
N PRO A 144 -18.50 -11.24 12.62
CA PRO A 144 -18.39 -12.60 13.16
C PRO A 144 -16.98 -13.17 12.87
N PRO A 145 -16.49 -14.11 13.69
CA PRO A 145 -15.15 -14.69 13.58
C PRO A 145 -14.83 -15.27 12.19
N GLU A 146 -15.84 -15.82 11.51
CA GLU A 146 -15.70 -16.40 10.17
C GLU A 146 -15.37 -15.32 9.13
N LYS A 147 -16.01 -14.15 9.21
CA LYS A 147 -15.71 -13.01 8.31
C LYS A 147 -14.34 -12.42 8.63
N LEU A 148 -13.96 -12.39 9.90
CA LEU A 148 -12.62 -11.94 10.28
C LEU A 148 -11.51 -12.89 9.78
N SER A 149 -11.71 -14.20 9.91
CA SER A 149 -10.81 -15.21 9.33
C SER A 149 -10.71 -15.04 7.81
N LYS A 150 -11.83 -14.79 7.16
CA LYS A 150 -11.92 -14.56 5.72
C LYS A 150 -11.22 -13.26 5.30
N LEU A 151 -11.27 -12.19 6.13
CA LEU A 151 -10.52 -10.96 5.93
C LEU A 151 -9.02 -11.23 5.81
N TYR A 152 -8.43 -11.89 6.80
CA TYR A 152 -6.99 -12.17 6.80
C TYR A 152 -6.55 -13.10 5.65
N LYS A 153 -7.41 -14.05 5.29
CA LYS A 153 -7.17 -14.90 4.12
C LYS A 153 -7.17 -14.09 2.83
N SER A 154 -8.18 -13.25 2.64
CA SER A 154 -8.31 -12.40 1.45
C SER A 154 -7.19 -11.35 1.35
N GLU A 155 -6.73 -10.81 2.47
CA GLU A 155 -5.55 -9.93 2.48
C GLU A 155 -4.28 -10.62 1.97
N ARG A 156 -4.05 -11.87 2.38
CA ARG A 156 -2.89 -12.65 1.87
C ARG A 156 -3.05 -12.94 0.38
N GLU A 157 -4.22 -13.42 -0.04
CA GLU A 157 -4.50 -13.71 -1.45
C GLU A 157 -4.31 -12.47 -2.34
N PHE A 158 -4.74 -11.31 -1.87
CA PHE A 158 -4.52 -10.04 -2.58
C PHE A 158 -3.03 -9.71 -2.70
N ASN A 159 -2.27 -9.82 -1.61
CA ASN A 159 -0.85 -9.52 -1.62
C ASN A 159 -0.07 -10.49 -2.51
N ASP A 160 -0.38 -11.78 -2.46
CA ASP A 160 0.26 -12.80 -3.29
C ASP A 160 -0.01 -12.55 -4.79
N GLU A 161 -1.26 -12.19 -5.14
CA GLU A 161 -1.63 -11.84 -6.50
C GLU A 161 -0.93 -10.55 -6.98
N LEU A 162 -0.82 -9.54 -6.09
CA LEU A 162 -0.11 -8.30 -6.41
C LEU A 162 1.37 -8.56 -6.70
N ILE A 163 2.04 -9.35 -5.86
CA ILE A 163 3.45 -9.72 -6.06
C ILE A 163 3.63 -10.50 -7.37
N ARG A 164 2.74 -11.45 -7.64
CA ARG A 164 2.77 -12.22 -8.88
C ARG A 164 2.69 -11.31 -10.11
N LYS A 165 1.81 -10.33 -10.09
CA LYS A 165 1.61 -9.37 -11.18
C LYS A 165 2.77 -8.39 -11.39
N LEU A 166 3.51 -8.08 -10.33
CA LEU A 166 4.69 -7.21 -10.43
C LEU A 166 5.91 -7.94 -11.01
N ASN A 167 5.89 -9.28 -11.03
CA ASN A 167 6.97 -10.14 -11.53
C ASN A 167 6.72 -10.68 -12.95
N GLU A 168 5.56 -10.40 -13.54
CA GLU A 168 5.21 -10.70 -14.93
C GLU A 168 5.66 -9.58 -15.88
#